data_a376f968a88008b1cbfcf7e5ea4bae17
#
_entry.id   a376f968a88008b1cbfcf7e5ea4bae17
#
_cell.length_a   1.000
_cell.length_b   1.000
_cell.length_c   1.000
_cell.angle_alpha   90.00
_cell.angle_beta   90.00
_cell.angle_gamma   90.00
#
_symmetry.space_group_name_H-M   'P 1'
#
loop_
_entity.id
_entity.type
_entity.pdbx_description
1 polymer ?
#
loop_
_entity_poly.entity_id
_entity_poly.type
_entity_poly.pdbx_seq_one_letter_code
_entity_poly.pdbx_strand_id
1 'polypeptide(L)'
;MLNRSLVSIALLSALLIFTAAMAQQASSPSGTDGVMTMALTGDSIITQRLSPFQEPAYLDMVNLIREADLAFTNLEMLLHDYEGYPSAQSGGTYMRGDPILARELAWAGFDMVSRANNHTGDYSVESMRTTDKYLGEAGIVHAGTGYSLQQAREARFLETADGRVALISSASTFPPSSVAGRQR
;
A
#
# COMPACT_ATOMS: atom_id res chain seq x y z
N MET A 1 57.34 20.49 23.13
CA MET A 1 55.97 21.10 23.03
C MET A 1 55.41 20.76 21.65
N LEU A 2 54.56 19.77 21.57
CA LEU A 2 53.95 19.41 20.28
C LEU A 2 52.87 20.47 19.95
N ASN A 3 52.94 20.95 18.71
CA ASN A 3 52.13 22.06 18.20
C ASN A 3 50.65 21.64 18.11
N ARG A 4 49.83 22.21 18.98
CA ARG A 4 48.38 21.92 19.10
C ARG A 4 47.62 22.09 17.76
N SER A 5 48.12 22.93 16.86
CA SER A 5 47.52 23.20 15.55
C SER A 5 47.59 22.02 14.57
N LEU A 6 48.65 21.21 14.64
CA LEU A 6 48.82 20.05 13.76
C LEU A 6 47.92 18.89 14.12
N VAL A 7 47.60 18.73 15.41
CA VAL A 7 46.68 17.67 15.89
C VAL A 7 45.22 17.98 15.49
N SER A 8 44.82 19.24 15.49
CA SER A 8 43.48 19.66 15.08
C SER A 8 43.22 19.47 13.59
N ILE A 9 44.21 19.71 12.75
CA ILE A 9 44.09 19.51 11.29
C ILE A 9 44.01 18.02 10.94
N ALA A 10 44.78 17.17 11.61
CA ALA A 10 44.74 15.72 11.39
C ALA A 10 43.40 15.10 11.82
N LEU A 11 42.79 15.57 12.91
CA LEU A 11 41.46 15.12 13.37
C LEU A 11 40.33 15.57 12.44
N LEU A 12 40.40 16.77 11.87
CA LEU A 12 39.41 17.26 10.92
C LEU A 12 39.47 16.48 9.59
N SER A 13 40.69 16.16 9.11
CA SER A 13 40.86 15.37 7.88
C SER A 13 40.41 13.93 8.03
N ALA A 14 40.58 13.31 9.19
CA ALA A 14 40.09 11.97 9.49
C ALA A 14 38.54 11.92 9.54
N LEU A 15 37.89 12.95 10.09
CA LEU A 15 36.44 13.05 10.17
C LEU A 15 35.79 13.23 8.78
N LEU A 16 36.42 14.00 7.89
CA LEU A 16 35.94 14.19 6.51
C LEU A 16 36.08 12.94 5.63
N ILE A 17 37.09 12.11 5.87
CA ILE A 17 37.25 10.84 5.14
C ILE A 17 36.23 9.80 5.63
N PHE A 18 35.87 9.81 6.93
CA PHE A 18 34.89 8.87 7.48
C PHE A 18 33.44 9.20 7.02
N THR A 19 33.10 10.46 6.84
CA THR A 19 31.77 10.86 6.31
C THR A 19 31.63 10.56 4.81
N ALA A 20 32.71 10.59 4.02
CA ALA A 20 32.69 10.22 2.61
C ALA A 20 32.52 8.70 2.41
N ALA A 21 33.08 7.87 3.31
CA ALA A 21 32.95 6.41 3.24
C ALA A 21 31.56 5.87 3.58
N MET A 22 30.75 6.60 4.37
CA MET A 22 29.38 6.20 4.71
C MET A 22 28.35 6.59 3.64
N ALA A 23 28.70 7.45 2.70
CA ALA A 23 27.81 7.85 1.60
C ALA A 23 27.85 6.89 0.39
N GLN A 24 28.68 5.85 0.40
CA GLN A 24 28.91 4.96 -0.73
C GLN A 24 28.37 3.53 -0.53
N GLN A 25 27.50 3.33 0.46
CA GLN A 25 26.67 2.12 0.57
C GLN A 25 25.22 2.43 0.19
N ALA A 26 25.00 3.15 -0.89
CA ALA A 26 23.77 3.05 -1.64
C ALA A 26 23.84 1.70 -2.38
N SER A 27 22.98 0.78 -1.95
CA SER A 27 22.76 -0.52 -2.56
C SER A 27 22.80 -0.43 -4.08
N SER A 28 23.67 -1.22 -4.69
CA SER A 28 23.59 -1.48 -6.12
C SER A 28 22.16 -1.97 -6.41
N PRO A 29 21.46 -1.44 -7.41
CA PRO A 29 20.23 -2.05 -7.84
C PRO A 29 20.55 -3.48 -8.27
N SER A 30 19.93 -4.46 -7.68
CA SER A 30 19.92 -5.83 -8.19
C SER A 30 19.06 -5.80 -9.46
N GLY A 31 19.59 -5.21 -10.53
CA GLY A 31 18.92 -5.18 -11.81
C GLY A 31 18.86 -6.57 -12.38
N THR A 32 17.76 -7.21 -12.30
CA THR A 32 17.38 -8.33 -13.15
C THR A 32 16.96 -7.72 -14.48
N ASP A 33 17.81 -7.75 -15.49
CA ASP A 33 17.60 -7.52 -16.94
C ASP A 33 16.37 -6.69 -17.42
N GLY A 34 15.87 -5.75 -16.61
CA GLY A 34 14.73 -4.91 -16.95
C GLY A 34 13.37 -5.64 -16.97
N VAL A 35 13.26 -6.78 -16.30
CA VAL A 35 12.00 -7.53 -16.14
C VAL A 35 11.48 -7.29 -14.73
N MET A 36 10.27 -6.71 -14.63
CA MET A 36 9.53 -6.55 -13.38
C MET A 36 8.52 -7.69 -13.24
N THR A 37 8.49 -8.32 -12.08
CA THR A 37 7.51 -9.35 -11.72
C THR A 37 6.36 -8.75 -10.93
N MET A 38 5.14 -9.21 -11.19
CA MET A 38 3.95 -8.75 -10.48
C MET A 38 3.11 -9.93 -9.99
N ALA A 39 2.78 -9.96 -8.71
CA ALA A 39 1.76 -10.84 -8.17
C ALA A 39 0.39 -10.18 -8.27
N LEU A 40 -0.50 -10.73 -9.09
CA LEU A 40 -1.85 -10.23 -9.25
C LEU A 40 -2.82 -11.26 -8.66
N THR A 41 -3.54 -10.87 -7.63
CA THR A 41 -4.54 -11.73 -7.00
C THR A 41 -5.96 -11.23 -7.28
N GLY A 42 -6.96 -12.03 -6.91
CA GLY A 42 -8.38 -11.66 -7.00
C GLY A 42 -8.84 -10.79 -5.82
N ASP A 43 -10.06 -11.08 -5.35
CA ASP A 43 -10.70 -10.33 -4.27
C ASP A 43 -10.13 -10.70 -2.91
N SER A 44 -9.65 -9.71 -2.18
CA SER A 44 -9.25 -9.84 -0.79
C SER A 44 -10.43 -9.51 0.12
N ILE A 45 -11.04 -10.57 0.65
CA ILE A 45 -12.08 -10.54 1.67
C ILE A 45 -11.52 -11.23 2.90
N ILE A 46 -10.88 -10.46 3.79
CA ILE A 46 -10.18 -10.96 4.98
C ILE A 46 -10.88 -10.51 6.25
N THR A 47 -11.21 -11.46 7.12
CA THR A 47 -11.94 -11.20 8.38
C THR A 47 -11.12 -11.53 9.62
N GLN A 48 -9.92 -12.05 9.43
CA GLN A 48 -9.01 -12.42 10.51
C GLN A 48 -7.57 -12.07 10.12
N ARG A 49 -6.69 -11.97 11.11
CA ARG A 49 -5.27 -11.72 10.88
C ARG A 49 -4.64 -12.85 10.08
N LEU A 50 -3.74 -12.50 9.20
CA LEU A 50 -2.99 -13.42 8.32
C LEU A 50 -1.69 -13.90 8.96
N SER A 51 -1.00 -13.00 9.66
CA SER A 51 0.33 -13.22 10.24
C SER A 51 0.44 -14.32 11.31
N PRO A 52 -0.62 -14.70 12.05
CA PRO A 52 -0.51 -15.78 13.03
C PRO A 52 -0.39 -17.19 12.43
N PHE A 53 -0.77 -17.37 11.17
CA PHE A 53 -0.73 -18.68 10.52
C PHE A 53 0.69 -19.02 10.09
N GLN A 54 1.16 -20.23 10.43
CA GLN A 54 2.54 -20.69 10.24
C GLN A 54 2.63 -22.01 9.46
N GLU A 55 1.53 -22.47 8.89
CA GLU A 55 1.51 -23.71 8.09
C GLU A 55 2.41 -23.54 6.86
N PRO A 56 3.29 -24.49 6.55
CA PRO A 56 4.26 -24.34 5.46
C PRO A 56 3.61 -23.99 4.11
N ALA A 57 2.55 -24.71 3.72
CA ALA A 57 1.86 -24.44 2.45
C ALA A 57 1.21 -23.04 2.39
N TYR A 58 0.75 -22.51 3.53
CA TYR A 58 0.24 -21.15 3.61
C TYR A 58 1.37 -20.13 3.46
N LEU A 59 2.49 -20.33 4.15
CA LEU A 59 3.66 -19.45 4.03
C LEU A 59 4.27 -19.50 2.64
N ASP A 60 4.28 -20.66 1.97
CA ASP A 60 4.71 -20.77 0.57
C ASP A 60 3.84 -19.89 -0.35
N MET A 61 2.53 -19.91 -0.17
CA MET A 61 1.62 -19.02 -0.91
C MET A 61 1.91 -17.54 -0.62
N VAL A 62 2.09 -17.16 0.66
CA VAL A 62 2.43 -15.79 1.03
C VAL A 62 3.77 -15.37 0.43
N ASN A 63 4.75 -16.27 0.39
CA ASN A 63 6.06 -15.99 -0.18
C ASN A 63 5.98 -15.74 -1.69
N LEU A 64 5.10 -16.41 -2.44
CA LEU A 64 4.88 -16.07 -3.87
C LEU A 64 4.42 -14.62 -4.07
N ILE A 65 3.63 -14.07 -3.13
CA ILE A 65 3.21 -12.67 -3.16
C ILE A 65 4.40 -11.76 -2.85
N ARG A 66 5.18 -12.08 -1.83
CA ARG A 66 6.31 -11.28 -1.33
C ARG A 66 7.53 -11.26 -2.24
N GLU A 67 7.73 -12.31 -3.04
CA GLU A 67 8.87 -12.46 -3.94
C GLU A 67 8.69 -11.64 -5.24
N ALA A 68 7.48 -11.20 -5.54
CA ALA A 68 7.23 -10.29 -6.66
C ALA A 68 7.75 -8.88 -6.36
N ASP A 69 8.18 -8.16 -7.38
CA ASP A 69 8.62 -6.76 -7.28
C ASP A 69 7.45 -5.83 -6.92
N LEU A 70 6.21 -6.27 -7.18
CA LEU A 70 4.97 -5.62 -6.80
C LEU A 70 3.85 -6.63 -6.64
N ALA A 71 3.02 -6.49 -5.61
CA ALA A 71 1.81 -7.28 -5.43
C ALA A 71 0.55 -6.42 -5.36
N PHE A 72 -0.48 -6.88 -6.07
CA PHE A 72 -1.77 -6.22 -6.20
C PHE A 72 -2.93 -7.15 -5.84
N THR A 73 -3.99 -6.56 -5.22
CA THR A 73 -5.27 -7.23 -4.98
C THR A 73 -6.45 -6.26 -5.12
N ASN A 74 -7.66 -6.79 -5.35
CA ASN A 74 -8.89 -6.04 -5.16
C ASN A 74 -9.32 -6.14 -3.69
N LEU A 75 -9.25 -5.05 -2.92
CA LEU A 75 -9.78 -5.04 -1.55
C LEU A 75 -11.29 -4.85 -1.60
N GLU A 76 -12.03 -5.96 -1.62
CA GLU A 76 -13.48 -6.00 -1.79
C GLU A 76 -14.22 -5.91 -0.45
N MET A 77 -13.72 -5.09 0.44
CA MET A 77 -14.31 -4.82 1.74
C MET A 77 -13.86 -3.48 2.30
N LEU A 78 -14.49 -3.06 3.38
CA LEU A 78 -14.09 -1.89 4.16
C LEU A 78 -13.30 -2.32 5.41
N LEU A 79 -12.32 -1.50 5.78
CA LEU A 79 -11.54 -1.65 7.01
C LEU A 79 -11.85 -0.46 7.91
N HIS A 80 -12.62 -0.69 8.98
CA HIS A 80 -12.99 0.35 9.93
C HIS A 80 -13.51 -0.25 11.24
N ASP A 81 -13.53 0.54 12.31
CA ASP A 81 -14.05 0.16 13.62
C ASP A 81 -15.41 0.85 13.89
N TYR A 82 -16.33 0.73 12.95
CA TYR A 82 -17.67 1.31 13.00
C TYR A 82 -17.70 2.84 13.12
N GLU A 83 -16.70 3.54 12.53
CA GLU A 83 -16.70 5.01 12.46
C GLU A 83 -17.83 5.56 11.57
N GLY A 84 -18.31 4.76 10.60
CA GLY A 84 -19.44 5.09 9.75
C GLY A 84 -20.63 4.16 9.97
N TYR A 85 -21.74 4.49 9.33
CA TYR A 85 -22.99 3.73 9.41
C TYR A 85 -23.18 2.86 8.17
N PRO A 86 -23.85 1.70 8.30
CA PRO A 86 -24.26 0.93 7.13
C PRO A 86 -25.06 1.79 6.15
N SER A 87 -24.73 1.70 4.88
CA SER A 87 -25.53 2.31 3.82
C SER A 87 -26.90 1.67 3.71
N ALA A 88 -27.89 2.38 3.15
CA ALA A 88 -29.22 1.84 2.95
C ALA A 88 -29.23 0.60 2.01
N GLN A 89 -28.20 0.48 1.18
CA GLN A 89 -27.99 -0.65 0.28
C GLN A 89 -26.51 -1.04 0.31
N SER A 90 -26.22 -2.34 0.41
CA SER A 90 -24.87 -2.88 0.28
C SER A 90 -24.62 -3.37 -1.14
N GLY A 91 -23.35 -3.72 -1.43
CA GLY A 91 -22.96 -4.38 -2.68
C GLY A 91 -23.39 -5.86 -2.78
N GLY A 92 -24.21 -6.32 -1.86
CA GLY A 92 -24.69 -7.70 -1.73
C GLY A 92 -24.89 -8.02 -0.27
N THR A 93 -23.83 -8.25 0.46
CA THR A 93 -23.77 -8.28 1.92
C THR A 93 -22.86 -7.17 2.42
N TYR A 94 -22.97 -6.76 3.67
CA TYR A 94 -22.10 -5.74 4.25
C TYR A 94 -20.73 -6.33 4.57
N MET A 95 -19.68 -5.86 3.87
CA MET A 95 -18.32 -6.37 4.00
C MET A 95 -17.47 -5.42 4.86
N ARG A 96 -17.05 -5.92 6.02
CA ARG A 96 -16.23 -5.16 6.96
C ARG A 96 -15.16 -6.04 7.62
N GLY A 97 -13.99 -5.48 7.82
CA GLY A 97 -12.91 -6.02 8.63
C GLY A 97 -12.36 -5.00 9.64
N ASP A 98 -11.60 -5.49 10.58
CA ASP A 98 -10.90 -4.66 11.57
C ASP A 98 -9.80 -3.83 10.90
N PRO A 99 -9.51 -2.58 11.33
CA PRO A 99 -8.45 -1.73 10.80
C PRO A 99 -7.06 -2.39 10.76
N ILE A 100 -6.76 -3.28 11.69
CA ILE A 100 -5.47 -4.00 11.72
C ILE A 100 -5.20 -4.79 10.44
N LEU A 101 -6.25 -5.17 9.71
CA LEU A 101 -6.13 -5.98 8.49
C LEU A 101 -5.44 -5.23 7.35
N ALA A 102 -5.40 -3.88 7.36
CA ALA A 102 -4.56 -3.13 6.44
C ALA A 102 -3.08 -3.48 6.62
N ARG A 103 -2.61 -3.61 7.87
CA ARG A 103 -1.24 -4.04 8.16
C ARG A 103 -1.01 -5.52 7.85
N GLU A 104 -2.04 -6.34 7.96
CA GLU A 104 -1.94 -7.77 7.59
C GLU A 104 -1.83 -7.96 6.07
N LEU A 105 -2.49 -7.11 5.27
CA LEU A 105 -2.26 -7.05 3.82
C LEU A 105 -0.81 -6.65 3.49
N ALA A 106 -0.30 -5.60 4.13
CA ALA A 106 1.11 -5.20 3.97
C ALA A 106 2.07 -6.31 4.42
N TRP A 107 1.76 -7.01 5.55
CA TRP A 107 2.52 -8.17 6.00
C TRP A 107 2.52 -9.31 4.97
N ALA A 108 1.40 -9.53 4.29
CA ALA A 108 1.30 -10.54 3.23
C ALA A 108 2.07 -10.15 1.96
N GLY A 109 2.55 -8.90 1.86
CA GLY A 109 3.37 -8.41 0.75
C GLY A 109 2.59 -7.58 -0.28
N PHE A 110 1.33 -7.21 -0.02
CA PHE A 110 0.58 -6.37 -0.94
C PHE A 110 1.01 -4.91 -0.87
N ASP A 111 1.30 -4.34 -2.03
CA ASP A 111 1.75 -2.97 -2.22
C ASP A 111 0.65 -2.05 -2.73
N MET A 112 -0.24 -2.58 -3.58
CA MET A 112 -1.30 -1.82 -4.23
C MET A 112 -2.65 -2.53 -4.12
N VAL A 113 -3.73 -1.76 -3.93
CA VAL A 113 -5.09 -2.31 -3.91
C VAL A 113 -6.07 -1.48 -4.73
N SER A 114 -6.94 -2.17 -5.47
CA SER A 114 -8.14 -1.57 -6.04
C SER A 114 -9.17 -1.34 -4.95
N ARG A 115 -9.82 -0.17 -5.01
CA ARG A 115 -10.90 0.22 -4.11
C ARG A 115 -12.22 0.49 -4.83
N ALA A 116 -12.25 0.41 -6.17
CA ALA A 116 -13.47 0.60 -6.94
C ALA A 116 -14.18 -0.74 -7.16
N ASN A 117 -15.03 -1.12 -6.21
CA ASN A 117 -15.83 -2.34 -6.24
C ASN A 117 -17.22 -2.11 -5.60
N ASN A 118 -18.08 -3.13 -5.61
CA ASN A 118 -19.46 -3.05 -5.09
C ASN A 118 -19.53 -2.88 -3.58
N HIS A 119 -18.50 -3.25 -2.83
CA HIS A 119 -18.49 -3.16 -1.36
C HIS A 119 -17.87 -1.86 -0.83
N THR A 120 -17.31 -1.01 -1.69
CA THR A 120 -16.66 0.25 -1.30
C THR A 120 -17.59 1.20 -0.55
N GLY A 121 -18.89 1.16 -0.81
CA GLY A 121 -19.91 2.01 -0.19
C GLY A 121 -20.74 1.37 0.92
N ASP A 122 -20.46 0.16 1.36
CA ASP A 122 -21.28 -0.61 2.30
C ASP A 122 -21.54 0.08 3.63
N TYR A 123 -20.59 0.86 4.13
CA TYR A 123 -20.67 1.58 5.40
C TYR A 123 -20.49 3.10 5.23
N SER A 124 -21.05 3.67 4.17
CA SER A 124 -21.00 5.10 3.89
C SER A 124 -19.65 5.62 3.42
N VAL A 125 -19.65 6.91 3.05
CA VAL A 125 -18.45 7.64 2.60
C VAL A 125 -17.42 7.77 3.72
N GLU A 126 -17.85 7.88 4.98
CA GLU A 126 -16.96 7.96 6.14
C GLU A 126 -16.10 6.71 6.26
N SER A 127 -16.72 5.52 6.22
CA SER A 127 -15.98 4.25 6.31
C SER A 127 -15.12 3.99 5.08
N MET A 128 -15.55 4.43 3.89
CA MET A 128 -14.72 4.42 2.69
C MET A 128 -13.42 5.21 2.91
N ARG A 129 -13.52 6.45 3.41
CA ARG A 129 -12.37 7.33 3.69
C ARG A 129 -11.49 6.81 4.82
N THR A 130 -12.12 6.26 5.86
CA THR A 130 -11.40 5.64 6.98
C THR A 130 -10.58 4.44 6.51
N THR A 131 -11.13 3.62 5.61
CA THR A 131 -10.40 2.53 4.98
C THR A 131 -9.19 3.04 4.18
N ASP A 132 -9.37 4.10 3.38
CA ASP A 132 -8.28 4.72 2.62
C ASP A 132 -7.17 5.25 3.54
N LYS A 133 -7.54 5.83 4.68
CA LYS A 133 -6.60 6.26 5.72
C LYS A 133 -5.78 5.08 6.27
N TYR A 134 -6.43 3.98 6.68
CA TYR A 134 -5.74 2.81 7.23
C TYR A 134 -4.82 2.13 6.21
N LEU A 135 -5.21 2.09 4.93
CA LEU A 135 -4.34 1.63 3.85
C LEU A 135 -3.09 2.52 3.71
N GLY A 136 -3.27 3.84 3.70
CA GLY A 136 -2.15 4.78 3.66
C GLY A 136 -1.22 4.67 4.87
N GLU A 137 -1.75 4.48 6.08
CA GLU A 137 -0.99 4.24 7.31
C GLU A 137 -0.21 2.90 7.27
N ALA A 138 -0.72 1.93 6.53
CA ALA A 138 -0.04 0.65 6.29
C ALA A 138 0.97 0.70 5.15
N GLY A 139 1.08 1.84 4.44
CA GLY A 139 1.98 2.01 3.29
C GLY A 139 1.43 1.43 1.99
N ILE A 140 0.16 1.05 1.92
CA ILE A 140 -0.46 0.46 0.73
C ILE A 140 -0.99 1.57 -0.18
N VAL A 141 -0.57 1.56 -1.44
CA VAL A 141 -1.10 2.44 -2.49
C VAL A 141 -2.49 1.95 -2.89
N HIS A 142 -3.46 2.86 -2.94
CA HIS A 142 -4.83 2.52 -3.31
C HIS A 142 -5.40 3.50 -4.34
N ALA A 143 -6.30 3.03 -5.20
CA ALA A 143 -6.98 3.83 -6.22
C ALA A 143 -8.47 3.44 -6.33
N GLY A 144 -9.29 4.36 -6.85
CA GLY A 144 -10.71 4.12 -7.13
C GLY A 144 -11.68 4.79 -6.16
N THR A 145 -11.16 5.45 -5.13
CA THR A 145 -11.91 6.21 -4.12
C THR A 145 -11.36 7.63 -4.00
N GLY A 146 -12.11 8.54 -3.39
CA GLY A 146 -11.66 9.90 -3.16
C GLY A 146 -12.77 10.83 -2.67
N TYR A 147 -12.40 12.07 -2.37
CA TYR A 147 -13.32 13.13 -1.96
C TYR A 147 -14.13 13.72 -3.12
N SER A 148 -13.76 13.41 -4.35
CA SER A 148 -14.41 13.88 -5.57
C SER A 148 -14.20 12.87 -6.71
N LEU A 149 -14.98 13.00 -7.79
CA LEU A 149 -14.77 12.23 -9.02
C LEU A 149 -13.35 12.41 -9.57
N GLN A 150 -12.76 13.60 -9.44
CA GLN A 150 -11.39 13.84 -9.88
C GLN A 150 -10.42 12.95 -9.12
N GLN A 151 -10.49 12.90 -7.78
CA GLN A 151 -9.61 12.05 -6.97
C GLN A 151 -9.88 10.56 -7.19
N ALA A 152 -11.15 10.15 -7.27
CA ALA A 152 -11.51 8.75 -7.45
C ALA A 152 -10.97 8.14 -8.75
N ARG A 153 -10.80 8.95 -9.80
CA ARG A 153 -10.27 8.52 -11.11
C ARG A 153 -8.77 8.75 -11.29
N GLU A 154 -8.08 9.35 -10.30
CA GLU A 154 -6.65 9.58 -10.39
C GLU A 154 -5.87 8.27 -10.44
N ALA A 155 -4.88 8.23 -11.33
CA ALA A 155 -3.87 7.18 -11.29
C ALA A 155 -3.01 7.34 -10.03
N ARG A 156 -2.76 6.23 -9.35
CA ARG A 156 -1.81 6.16 -8.23
C ARG A 156 -0.57 5.44 -8.70
N PHE A 157 0.58 5.87 -8.22
CA PHE A 157 1.87 5.37 -8.69
C PHE A 157 2.65 4.74 -7.54
N LEU A 158 3.36 3.67 -7.87
CA LEU A 158 4.36 3.05 -7.02
C LEU A 158 5.68 2.98 -7.78
N GLU A 159 6.75 3.43 -7.15
CA GLU A 159 8.11 3.27 -7.64
C GLU A 159 8.67 1.97 -7.11
N THR A 160 9.24 1.16 -7.99
CA THR A 160 10.01 -0.04 -7.65
C THR A 160 11.43 0.14 -8.15
N ALA A 161 12.33 -0.79 -7.80
CA ALA A 161 13.71 -0.76 -8.31
C ALA A 161 13.77 -0.89 -9.84
N ASP A 162 12.80 -1.61 -10.43
CA ASP A 162 12.76 -1.96 -11.85
C ASP A 162 11.81 -1.08 -12.67
N GLY A 163 11.15 -0.08 -12.04
CA GLY A 163 10.32 0.88 -12.76
C GLY A 163 9.16 1.45 -11.94
N ARG A 164 8.28 2.16 -12.63
CA ARG A 164 7.09 2.79 -12.05
C ARG A 164 5.82 2.08 -12.51
N VAL A 165 4.97 1.71 -11.57
CA VAL A 165 3.65 1.13 -11.85
C VAL A 165 2.56 2.13 -11.55
N ALA A 166 1.57 2.22 -12.44
CA ALA A 166 0.37 3.04 -12.27
C ALA A 166 -0.85 2.15 -12.03
N LEU A 167 -1.62 2.45 -11.00
CA LEU A 167 -2.92 1.85 -10.73
C LEU A 167 -4.03 2.83 -11.07
N ILE A 168 -4.92 2.44 -11.99
CA ILE A 168 -6.21 3.09 -12.23
C ILE A 168 -7.28 2.07 -11.88
N SER A 169 -8.20 2.43 -11.00
CA SER A 169 -9.26 1.54 -10.55
C SER A 169 -10.61 2.16 -10.85
N SER A 170 -11.49 1.38 -11.47
CA SER A 170 -12.84 1.79 -11.81
C SER A 170 -13.78 0.61 -11.78
N ALA A 171 -15.04 0.86 -11.47
CA ALA A 171 -16.11 -0.12 -11.50
C ALA A 171 -17.14 0.28 -12.57
N SER A 172 -17.64 -0.68 -13.33
CA SER A 172 -18.43 -0.41 -14.54
C SER A 172 -19.94 -0.58 -14.38
N THR A 173 -20.41 -1.27 -13.33
CA THR A 173 -21.81 -1.67 -13.20
C THR A 173 -22.34 -1.41 -11.80
N PHE A 174 -22.78 -0.18 -11.52
CA PHE A 174 -23.26 0.24 -10.21
C PHE A 174 -24.50 1.12 -10.28
N PRO A 175 -25.31 1.14 -9.18
CA PRO A 175 -26.37 2.10 -9.07
C PRO A 175 -25.83 3.55 -9.08
N PRO A 176 -26.61 4.52 -9.58
CA PRO A 176 -26.18 5.93 -9.63
C PRO A 176 -25.72 6.52 -8.29
N SER A 177 -26.20 5.97 -7.17
CA SER A 177 -25.80 6.37 -5.82
C SER A 177 -24.35 6.04 -5.45
N SER A 178 -23.74 5.08 -6.14
CA SER A 178 -22.35 4.67 -5.91
C SER A 178 -21.32 5.44 -6.76
N VAL A 179 -21.78 6.33 -7.63
CA VAL A 179 -20.90 7.12 -8.49
C VAL A 179 -20.29 8.28 -7.71
N ALA A 180 -18.96 8.42 -7.79
CA ALA A 180 -18.28 9.58 -7.22
C ALA A 180 -18.80 10.88 -7.81
N GLY A 181 -19.27 11.78 -6.95
CA GLY A 181 -19.84 13.06 -7.34
C GLY A 181 -18.75 14.08 -7.71
N ARG A 182 -19.17 15.13 -8.41
CA ARG A 182 -18.36 16.35 -8.57
C ARG A 182 -18.38 17.12 -7.24
N GLN A 183 -17.24 17.61 -6.78
CA GLN A 183 -17.24 18.63 -5.74
C GLN A 183 -18.00 19.84 -6.28
N ARG A 184 -18.95 20.34 -5.50
CA ARG A 184 -19.64 21.62 -5.76
C ARG A 184 -18.91 22.75 -5.07
#